data_e12e89df42c5bf89bfbb992f83a8506a
#
_entry.id   e12e89df42c5bf89bfbb992f83a8506a
#
_cell.length_a   1.000
_cell.length_b   1.000
_cell.length_c   1.000
_cell.angle_alpha   90.00
_cell.angle_beta   90.00
_cell.angle_gamma   90.00
#
_symmetry.space_group_name_H-M   'P 1'
#
loop_
_entity.id
_entity.type
_entity.pdbx_description
1 polymer ?
#
loop_
_entity_poly.entity_id
_entity_poly.type
_entity_poly.pdbx_seq_one_letter_code
_entity_poly.pdbx_strand_id
1 'polypeptide(L)'
;MQKVILNNGVEMPILGFGTYQITDADLCEQCVYDALMTGYRLIDTAASYQNEEAVGRAIKRSGVPREEIFVTTKLWIQDAGYESTKKAFAKSLERLQLDYLDLYLIHQPFGDVYGSWRAMEELYREGKIRAIGVSNFQMDRLVDLIIHNEVVPAVNQIETHPFCQQIESAKLMKEYNVQIESWAPFAEGRNNIFQNEVLVSIAQKYNKSVAQV
;
A
#
# COMPACT_ATOMS: atom_id res chain seq x y z
N MET A 1 -0.81 -17.16 -5.76
CA MET A 1 0.05 -16.14 -5.10
C MET A 1 -0.06 -16.32 -3.60
N GLN A 2 1.04 -16.19 -2.84
CA GLN A 2 1.00 -16.20 -1.38
C GLN A 2 0.26 -14.97 -0.86
N LYS A 3 -0.44 -15.12 0.27
CA LYS A 3 -1.19 -14.05 0.93
C LYS A 3 -0.88 -14.04 2.42
N VAL A 4 -1.06 -12.89 3.05
CA VAL A 4 -1.14 -12.72 4.51
C VAL A 4 -2.59 -12.44 4.87
N ILE A 5 -2.98 -12.81 6.10
CA ILE A 5 -4.30 -12.51 6.66
C ILE A 5 -4.13 -11.29 7.57
N LEU A 6 -4.79 -10.19 7.22
CA LEU A 6 -4.80 -8.97 8.02
C LEU A 6 -5.58 -9.16 9.33
N ASN A 7 -5.44 -8.24 10.29
CA ASN A 7 -6.09 -8.32 11.60
C ASN A 7 -7.63 -8.35 11.55
N ASN A 8 -8.21 -7.94 10.44
CA ASN A 8 -9.66 -7.97 10.18
C ASN A 8 -10.11 -9.15 9.32
N GLY A 9 -9.23 -10.12 9.04
CA GLY A 9 -9.52 -11.32 8.26
C GLY A 9 -9.41 -11.16 6.74
N VAL A 10 -9.11 -9.98 6.23
CA VAL A 10 -8.91 -9.75 4.79
C VAL A 10 -7.60 -10.38 4.34
N GLU A 11 -7.64 -11.15 3.25
CA GLU A 11 -6.47 -11.72 2.61
C GLU A 11 -5.80 -10.69 1.70
N MET A 12 -4.53 -10.39 1.93
CA MET A 12 -3.72 -9.46 1.14
C MET A 12 -2.57 -10.21 0.44
N PRO A 13 -2.35 -10.05 -0.88
CA PRO A 13 -1.18 -10.60 -1.56
C PRO A 13 0.12 -10.06 -0.97
N ILE A 14 1.14 -10.93 -0.80
CA ILE A 14 2.44 -10.48 -0.26
C ILE A 14 3.31 -9.77 -1.29
N LEU A 15 3.02 -9.93 -2.57
CA LEU A 15 3.72 -9.29 -3.68
C LEU A 15 2.80 -8.30 -4.38
N GLY A 16 3.19 -7.03 -4.37
CA GLY A 16 2.46 -5.93 -5.00
C GLY A 16 3.29 -5.21 -6.05
N PHE A 17 2.59 -4.49 -6.92
CA PHE A 17 3.17 -3.57 -7.90
C PHE A 17 2.83 -2.13 -7.51
N GLY A 18 3.85 -1.32 -7.24
CA GLY A 18 3.72 0.10 -6.88
C GLY A 18 3.88 1.00 -8.12
N THR A 19 3.09 2.07 -8.16
CA THR A 19 3.05 3.02 -9.29
C THR A 19 3.74 4.35 -9.01
N TYR A 20 4.41 4.49 -7.87
CA TYR A 20 5.15 5.70 -7.54
C TYR A 20 6.23 6.02 -8.60
N GLN A 21 6.39 7.29 -8.94
CA GLN A 21 7.30 7.82 -9.97
C GLN A 21 6.96 7.45 -11.44
N ILE A 22 5.87 6.74 -11.72
CA ILE A 22 5.40 6.55 -13.08
C ILE A 22 4.43 7.69 -13.41
N THR A 23 4.97 8.82 -13.89
CA THR A 23 4.23 10.06 -14.10
C THR A 23 3.55 10.16 -15.46
N ASP A 24 4.05 9.45 -16.46
CA ASP A 24 3.41 9.35 -17.77
C ASP A 24 2.20 8.42 -17.68
N ALA A 25 1.03 8.90 -18.09
CA ALA A 25 -0.24 8.18 -17.90
C ALA A 25 -0.33 6.92 -18.76
N ASP A 26 0.17 6.97 -20.00
CA ASP A 26 0.10 5.82 -20.91
C ASP A 26 1.11 4.75 -20.49
N LEU A 27 2.29 5.17 -20.05
CA LEU A 27 3.29 4.26 -19.48
C LEU A 27 2.77 3.63 -18.19
N CYS A 28 2.14 4.40 -17.30
CA CYS A 28 1.56 3.88 -16.07
C CYS A 28 0.49 2.84 -16.35
N GLU A 29 -0.44 3.13 -17.27
CA GLU A 29 -1.46 2.17 -17.70
C GLU A 29 -0.83 0.90 -18.25
N GLN A 30 0.18 1.01 -19.12
CA GLN A 30 0.86 -0.16 -19.68
C GLN A 30 1.58 -0.99 -18.62
N CYS A 31 2.33 -0.36 -17.71
CA CYS A 31 3.04 -1.05 -16.64
C CYS A 31 2.09 -1.81 -15.70
N VAL A 32 0.98 -1.20 -15.30
CA VAL A 32 -0.02 -1.85 -14.45
C VAL A 32 -0.70 -3.01 -15.19
N TYR A 33 -1.04 -2.81 -16.46
CA TYR A 33 -1.60 -3.88 -17.30
C TYR A 33 -0.63 -5.07 -17.38
N ASP A 34 0.64 -4.82 -17.68
CA ASP A 34 1.67 -5.88 -17.79
C ASP A 34 1.89 -6.59 -16.45
N ALA A 35 1.88 -5.86 -15.33
CA ALA A 35 1.94 -6.44 -14.00
C ALA A 35 0.77 -7.40 -13.74
N LEU A 36 -0.46 -7.00 -14.06
CA LEU A 36 -1.64 -7.86 -13.91
C LEU A 36 -1.56 -9.09 -14.82
N MET A 37 -1.12 -8.93 -16.07
CA MET A 37 -0.96 -10.04 -17.03
C MET A 37 0.17 -10.99 -16.64
N THR A 38 1.20 -10.49 -15.93
CA THR A 38 2.28 -11.33 -15.39
C THR A 38 1.87 -12.08 -14.12
N GLY A 39 0.73 -11.71 -13.52
CA GLY A 39 0.15 -12.41 -12.36
C GLY A 39 0.20 -11.63 -11.05
N TYR A 40 0.62 -10.36 -11.04
CA TYR A 40 0.41 -9.51 -9.86
C TYR A 40 -1.08 -9.37 -9.57
N ARG A 41 -1.42 -9.30 -8.29
CA ARG A 41 -2.81 -9.14 -7.83
C ARG A 41 -2.95 -8.05 -6.75
N LEU A 42 -1.87 -7.39 -6.35
CA LEU A 42 -1.90 -6.18 -5.53
C LEU A 42 -1.31 -5.03 -6.35
N ILE A 43 -2.07 -3.95 -6.49
CA ILE A 43 -1.67 -2.71 -7.15
C ILE A 43 -1.73 -1.58 -6.12
N ASP A 44 -0.60 -0.91 -5.92
CA ASP A 44 -0.45 0.20 -4.99
C ASP A 44 -0.27 1.52 -5.74
N THR A 45 -1.18 2.46 -5.47
CA THR A 45 -1.11 3.84 -5.95
C THR A 45 -1.36 4.83 -4.81
N ALA A 46 -1.50 6.12 -5.12
CA ALA A 46 -1.89 7.16 -4.18
C ALA A 46 -2.47 8.38 -4.90
N ALA A 47 -3.34 9.14 -4.23
CA ALA A 47 -3.88 10.38 -4.77
C ALA A 47 -2.77 11.37 -5.17
N SER A 48 -1.68 11.43 -4.39
CA SER A 48 -0.52 12.31 -4.67
C SER A 48 0.32 11.90 -5.88
N TYR A 49 0.21 10.64 -6.37
CA TYR A 49 0.97 10.19 -7.54
C TYR A 49 0.36 10.69 -8.86
N GLN A 50 -0.90 11.17 -8.83
CA GLN A 50 -1.62 11.72 -9.97
C GLN A 50 -1.78 10.73 -11.14
N ASN A 51 -1.77 9.42 -10.86
CA ASN A 51 -1.88 8.37 -11.85
C ASN A 51 -3.03 7.37 -11.58
N GLU A 52 -3.92 7.66 -10.62
CA GLU A 52 -5.07 6.81 -10.27
C GLU A 52 -5.96 6.50 -11.49
N GLU A 53 -6.16 7.46 -12.40
CA GLU A 53 -6.96 7.25 -13.62
C GLU A 53 -6.32 6.21 -14.56
N ALA A 54 -5.01 6.27 -14.73
CA ALA A 54 -4.25 5.31 -15.54
C ALA A 54 -4.31 3.91 -14.94
N VAL A 55 -4.19 3.82 -13.60
CA VAL A 55 -4.38 2.56 -12.86
C VAL A 55 -5.77 1.98 -13.09
N GLY A 56 -6.82 2.81 -12.98
CA GLY A 56 -8.21 2.39 -13.22
C GLY A 56 -8.43 1.86 -14.64
N ARG A 57 -7.90 2.57 -15.66
CA ARG A 57 -7.95 2.11 -17.05
C ARG A 57 -7.23 0.77 -17.25
N ALA A 58 -6.05 0.60 -16.65
CA ALA A 58 -5.30 -0.65 -16.73
C ALA A 58 -6.04 -1.83 -16.10
N ILE A 59 -6.63 -1.63 -14.92
CA ILE A 59 -7.45 -2.66 -14.25
C ILE A 59 -8.60 -3.08 -15.18
N LYS A 60 -9.36 -2.13 -15.70
CA LYS A 60 -10.47 -2.38 -16.63
C LYS A 60 -10.01 -3.11 -17.89
N ARG A 61 -8.91 -2.67 -18.50
CA ARG A 61 -8.34 -3.24 -19.73
C ARG A 61 -7.83 -4.66 -19.53
N SER A 62 -7.33 -4.99 -18.35
CA SER A 62 -6.77 -6.32 -18.05
C SER A 62 -7.77 -7.44 -18.13
N GLY A 63 -9.06 -7.17 -17.94
CA GLY A 63 -10.11 -8.17 -17.87
C GLY A 63 -10.01 -9.12 -16.67
N VAL A 64 -9.08 -8.89 -15.75
CA VAL A 64 -8.98 -9.64 -14.49
C VAL A 64 -10.19 -9.29 -13.62
N PRO A 65 -10.93 -10.26 -13.06
CA PRO A 65 -12.05 -9.99 -12.17
C PRO A 65 -11.65 -9.06 -11.02
N ARG A 66 -12.49 -8.05 -10.71
CA ARG A 66 -12.18 -7.02 -9.70
C ARG A 66 -11.88 -7.63 -8.33
N GLU A 67 -12.59 -8.67 -7.96
CA GLU A 67 -12.44 -9.39 -6.70
C GLU A 67 -11.13 -10.17 -6.58
N GLU A 68 -10.42 -10.38 -7.67
CA GLU A 68 -9.09 -10.99 -7.69
C GLU A 68 -7.97 -9.96 -7.51
N ILE A 69 -8.26 -8.66 -7.67
CA ILE A 69 -7.28 -7.58 -7.59
C ILE A 69 -7.43 -6.88 -6.24
N PHE A 70 -6.33 -6.77 -5.51
CA PHE A 70 -6.22 -5.99 -4.28
C PHE A 70 -5.69 -4.60 -4.62
N VAL A 71 -6.52 -3.58 -4.48
CA VAL A 71 -6.17 -2.19 -4.84
C VAL A 71 -5.96 -1.35 -3.60
N THR A 72 -4.78 -0.75 -3.49
CA THR A 72 -4.40 0.22 -2.46
C THR A 72 -4.30 1.61 -3.05
N THR A 73 -4.93 2.59 -2.42
CA THR A 73 -4.60 4.01 -2.62
C THR A 73 -4.48 4.73 -1.27
N LYS A 74 -4.05 6.01 -1.29
CA LYS A 74 -3.65 6.71 -0.08
C LYS A 74 -4.19 8.14 -0.05
N LEU A 75 -4.69 8.55 1.12
CA LEU A 75 -5.11 9.92 1.42
C LEU A 75 -3.88 10.83 1.51
N TRP A 76 -3.89 11.92 0.74
CA TRP A 76 -2.81 12.90 0.82
C TRP A 76 -3.03 13.94 1.93
N ILE A 77 -1.94 14.50 2.42
CA ILE A 77 -1.92 15.41 3.59
C ILE A 77 -2.83 16.64 3.45
N GLN A 78 -3.01 17.15 2.22
CA GLN A 78 -3.85 18.32 1.96
C GLN A 78 -5.35 18.05 2.13
N ASP A 79 -5.73 16.78 2.08
CA ASP A 79 -7.11 16.32 2.27
C ASP A 79 -7.35 15.71 3.67
N ALA A 80 -6.40 15.94 4.61
CA ALA A 80 -6.54 15.46 5.98
C ALA A 80 -7.74 16.14 6.70
N GLY A 81 -8.48 15.35 7.51
CA GLY A 81 -9.67 15.77 8.23
C GLY A 81 -10.90 14.96 7.86
N TYR A 82 -11.92 14.97 8.71
CA TYR A 82 -13.07 14.08 8.57
C TYR A 82 -13.83 14.26 7.24
N GLU A 83 -14.33 15.45 6.95
CA GLU A 83 -15.11 15.71 5.74
C GLU A 83 -14.26 15.70 4.46
N SER A 84 -13.01 16.20 4.55
CA SER A 84 -12.08 16.23 3.43
C SER A 84 -11.64 14.82 3.03
N THR A 85 -11.42 13.93 3.97
CA THR A 85 -11.10 12.52 3.71
C THR A 85 -12.22 11.82 2.95
N LYS A 86 -13.49 12.02 3.34
CA LYS A 86 -14.65 11.43 2.63
C LYS A 86 -14.73 11.92 1.19
N LYS A 87 -14.46 13.21 0.97
CA LYS A 87 -14.42 13.80 -0.39
C LYS A 87 -13.24 13.28 -1.21
N ALA A 88 -12.06 13.17 -0.61
CA ALA A 88 -10.87 12.63 -1.26
C ALA A 88 -11.05 11.16 -1.64
N PHE A 89 -11.62 10.35 -0.76
CA PHE A 89 -11.97 8.97 -1.03
C PHE A 89 -12.90 8.82 -2.24
N ALA A 90 -13.98 9.62 -2.29
CA ALA A 90 -14.91 9.60 -3.41
C ALA A 90 -14.22 9.95 -4.75
N LYS A 91 -13.31 10.95 -4.74
CA LYS A 91 -12.51 11.31 -5.91
C LYS A 91 -11.55 10.19 -6.33
N SER A 92 -10.93 9.49 -5.37
CA SER A 92 -10.06 8.35 -5.68
C SER A 92 -10.85 7.21 -6.32
N LEU A 93 -12.03 6.88 -5.83
CA LEU A 93 -12.92 5.89 -6.46
C LEU A 93 -13.31 6.29 -7.88
N GLU A 94 -13.67 7.56 -8.10
CA GLU A 94 -14.02 8.09 -9.43
C GLU A 94 -12.84 7.93 -10.41
N ARG A 95 -11.63 8.35 -10.02
CA ARG A 95 -10.42 8.23 -10.85
C ARG A 95 -10.06 6.78 -11.16
N LEU A 96 -10.11 5.92 -10.14
CA LEU A 96 -9.85 4.49 -10.26
C LEU A 96 -10.96 3.75 -11.01
N GLN A 97 -12.15 4.37 -11.19
CA GLN A 97 -13.36 3.75 -11.75
C GLN A 97 -13.77 2.48 -11.00
N LEU A 98 -13.71 2.54 -9.66
CA LEU A 98 -14.01 1.43 -8.76
C LEU A 98 -15.15 1.78 -7.81
N ASP A 99 -15.86 0.74 -7.33
CA ASP A 99 -16.96 0.88 -6.36
C ASP A 99 -16.48 0.73 -4.92
N TYR A 100 -15.32 0.10 -4.68
CA TYR A 100 -14.71 -0.11 -3.38
C TYR A 100 -13.18 -0.17 -3.46
N LEU A 101 -12.50 0.02 -2.32
CA LEU A 101 -11.07 -0.21 -2.16
C LEU A 101 -10.80 -1.43 -1.28
N ASP A 102 -9.71 -2.14 -1.56
CA ASP A 102 -9.24 -3.22 -0.69
C ASP A 102 -8.47 -2.66 0.50
N LEU A 103 -7.65 -1.62 0.28
CA LEU A 103 -6.90 -0.95 1.34
C LEU A 103 -6.86 0.56 1.07
N TYR A 104 -7.17 1.35 2.11
CA TYR A 104 -7.01 2.80 2.08
C TYR A 104 -6.08 3.24 3.21
N LEU A 105 -5.02 3.99 2.87
CA LEU A 105 -4.00 4.39 3.83
C LEU A 105 -4.00 5.91 4.06
N ILE A 106 -3.77 6.35 5.30
CA ILE A 106 -3.25 7.71 5.55
C ILE A 106 -1.80 7.72 5.09
N HIS A 107 -1.46 8.51 4.05
CA HIS A 107 -0.16 8.47 3.38
C HIS A 107 0.99 8.96 4.25
N GLN A 108 0.73 9.98 5.08
CA GLN A 108 1.72 10.60 5.96
C GLN A 108 1.06 11.00 7.29
N PRO A 109 1.79 10.94 8.42
CA PRO A 109 1.26 11.23 9.75
C PRO A 109 1.13 12.74 10.04
N PHE A 110 0.60 13.52 9.08
CA PHE A 110 0.48 14.98 9.19
C PHE A 110 -0.97 15.46 9.05
N GLY A 111 -1.26 16.63 9.62
CA GLY A 111 -2.59 17.23 9.61
C GLY A 111 -3.55 16.60 10.62
N ASP A 112 -4.85 16.66 10.33
CA ASP A 112 -5.88 16.06 11.19
C ASP A 112 -5.99 14.55 10.96
N VAL A 113 -4.99 13.81 11.47
CA VAL A 113 -4.92 12.35 11.36
C VAL A 113 -6.14 11.68 12.02
N TYR A 114 -6.57 12.15 13.19
CA TYR A 114 -7.70 11.55 13.93
C TYR A 114 -9.03 11.77 13.22
N GLY A 115 -9.27 12.97 12.68
CA GLY A 115 -10.45 13.22 11.85
C GLY A 115 -10.47 12.34 10.61
N SER A 116 -9.32 12.21 9.94
CA SER A 116 -9.16 11.32 8.79
C SER A 116 -9.42 9.87 9.16
N TRP A 117 -8.87 9.39 10.28
CA TRP A 117 -9.06 8.01 10.72
C TRP A 117 -10.53 7.70 11.00
N ARG A 118 -11.23 8.57 11.75
CA ARG A 118 -12.67 8.40 12.00
C ARG A 118 -13.51 8.35 10.72
N ALA A 119 -13.17 9.17 9.72
CA ALA A 119 -13.82 9.09 8.41
C ALA A 119 -13.57 7.75 7.72
N MET A 120 -12.33 7.24 7.80
CA MET A 120 -11.97 5.94 7.24
C MET A 120 -12.67 4.79 7.97
N GLU A 121 -12.80 4.84 9.31
CA GLU A 121 -13.58 3.87 10.09
C GLU A 121 -15.05 3.83 9.66
N GLU A 122 -15.66 4.98 9.38
CA GLU A 122 -17.03 5.04 8.87
C GLU A 122 -17.15 4.39 7.50
N LEU A 123 -16.28 4.76 6.55
CA LEU A 123 -16.24 4.17 5.20
C LEU A 123 -15.97 2.65 5.24
N TYR A 124 -15.17 2.21 6.19
CA TYR A 124 -14.91 0.79 6.44
C TYR A 124 -16.19 0.07 6.93
N ARG A 125 -16.90 0.64 7.92
CA ARG A 125 -18.18 0.08 8.41
C ARG A 125 -19.29 0.08 7.33
N GLU A 126 -19.26 1.03 6.41
CA GLU A 126 -20.15 1.08 5.23
C GLU A 126 -19.78 0.03 4.16
N GLY A 127 -18.67 -0.69 4.33
CA GLY A 127 -18.20 -1.67 3.35
C GLY A 127 -17.58 -1.09 2.08
N LYS A 128 -17.30 0.21 2.05
CA LYS A 128 -16.65 0.88 0.91
C LYS A 128 -15.14 0.64 0.88
N ILE A 129 -14.56 0.28 2.02
CA ILE A 129 -13.15 -0.07 2.18
C ILE A 129 -13.08 -1.41 2.91
N ARG A 130 -12.31 -2.36 2.39
CA ARG A 130 -12.15 -3.69 3.02
C ARG A 130 -11.17 -3.70 4.18
N ALA A 131 -10.13 -2.85 4.12
CA ALA A 131 -9.16 -2.67 5.19
C ALA A 131 -8.66 -1.21 5.21
N ILE A 132 -8.44 -0.68 6.41
CA ILE A 132 -7.86 0.65 6.60
C ILE A 132 -6.50 0.55 7.28
N GLY A 133 -5.60 1.45 6.92
CA GLY A 133 -4.25 1.44 7.45
C GLY A 133 -3.57 2.81 7.34
N VAL A 134 -2.29 2.79 7.62
CA VAL A 134 -1.46 4.01 7.64
C VAL A 134 -0.17 3.78 6.86
N SER A 135 0.53 4.85 6.54
CA SER A 135 1.86 4.82 5.94
C SER A 135 2.77 5.83 6.61
N ASN A 136 4.03 5.46 6.80
CA ASN A 136 5.06 6.29 7.43
C ASN A 136 4.80 6.66 8.91
N PHE A 137 3.97 5.90 9.61
CA PHE A 137 3.75 6.10 11.03
C PHE A 137 4.91 5.49 11.83
N GLN A 138 5.62 6.34 12.58
CA GLN A 138 6.59 5.90 13.56
C GLN A 138 5.88 5.21 14.74
N MET A 139 6.63 4.48 15.55
CA MET A 139 6.08 3.64 16.63
C MET A 139 5.17 4.40 17.60
N ASP A 140 5.59 5.59 18.03
CA ASP A 140 4.83 6.47 18.92
C ASP A 140 3.50 6.93 18.28
N ARG A 141 3.54 7.34 17.02
CA ARG A 141 2.35 7.78 16.28
C ARG A 141 1.39 6.64 15.98
N LEU A 142 1.92 5.44 15.71
CA LEU A 142 1.10 4.26 15.48
C LEU A 142 0.37 3.82 16.76
N VAL A 143 1.08 3.75 17.89
CA VAL A 143 0.49 3.38 19.17
C VAL A 143 -0.55 4.41 19.61
N ASP A 144 -0.23 5.71 19.49
CA ASP A 144 -1.15 6.80 19.81
C ASP A 144 -2.46 6.69 18.98
N LEU A 145 -2.36 6.40 17.69
CA LEU A 145 -3.56 6.17 16.86
C LEU A 145 -4.38 4.95 17.34
N ILE A 146 -3.70 3.85 17.67
CA ILE A 146 -4.36 2.60 18.11
C ILE A 146 -5.14 2.80 19.42
N ILE A 147 -4.52 3.44 20.42
CA ILE A 147 -5.15 3.55 21.76
C ILE A 147 -6.30 4.58 21.83
N HIS A 148 -6.41 5.46 20.84
CA HIS A 148 -7.43 6.51 20.80
C HIS A 148 -8.54 6.29 19.76
N ASN A 149 -8.55 5.16 19.06
CA ASN A 149 -9.55 4.85 18.04
C ASN A 149 -10.06 3.41 18.18
N GLU A 150 -11.19 3.12 17.53
CA GLU A 150 -11.85 1.80 17.68
C GLU A 150 -11.23 0.73 16.78
N VAL A 151 -10.83 1.10 15.56
CA VAL A 151 -10.25 0.17 14.59
C VAL A 151 -8.73 0.26 14.60
N VAL A 152 -8.07 -0.86 14.83
CA VAL A 152 -6.62 -0.97 14.73
C VAL A 152 -6.23 -0.95 13.25
N PRO A 153 -5.22 -0.14 12.82
CA PRO A 153 -4.71 -0.19 11.46
C PRO A 153 -4.38 -1.62 11.04
N ALA A 154 -4.88 -2.04 9.87
CA ALA A 154 -4.56 -3.37 9.34
C ALA A 154 -3.13 -3.44 8.81
N VAL A 155 -2.62 -2.32 8.29
CA VAL A 155 -1.31 -2.18 7.64
C VAL A 155 -0.64 -0.89 8.10
N ASN A 156 0.68 -0.93 8.29
CA ASN A 156 1.53 0.27 8.27
C ASN A 156 2.58 0.08 7.16
N GLN A 157 2.47 0.86 6.09
CA GLN A 157 3.38 0.81 4.95
C GLN A 157 4.56 1.77 5.20
N ILE A 158 5.76 1.22 5.37
CA ILE A 158 6.98 1.97 5.71
C ILE A 158 8.16 1.54 4.83
N GLU A 159 9.20 2.40 4.73
CA GLU A 159 10.43 2.03 4.06
C GLU A 159 11.02 0.77 4.68
N THR A 160 11.13 -0.30 3.89
CA THR A 160 11.71 -1.56 4.37
C THR A 160 12.43 -2.27 3.24
N HIS A 161 13.74 -2.49 3.42
CA HIS A 161 14.62 -3.16 2.48
C HIS A 161 15.88 -3.66 3.22
N PRO A 162 16.81 -4.40 2.61
CA PRO A 162 17.99 -4.96 3.29
C PRO A 162 18.85 -3.93 4.05
N PHE A 163 18.86 -2.67 3.65
CA PHE A 163 19.61 -1.59 4.32
C PHE A 163 18.75 -0.78 5.33
N CYS A 164 17.44 -1.02 5.39
CA CYS A 164 16.50 -0.40 6.32
C CYS A 164 15.50 -1.45 6.80
N GLN A 165 15.91 -2.29 7.75
CA GLN A 165 15.18 -3.51 8.12
C GLN A 165 14.00 -3.28 9.06
N GLN A 166 13.90 -2.11 9.70
CA GLN A 166 12.78 -1.75 10.59
C GLN A 166 12.51 -2.76 11.73
N ILE A 167 13.56 -3.37 12.29
CA ILE A 167 13.44 -4.51 13.23
C ILE A 167 12.55 -4.18 14.42
N GLU A 168 12.75 -3.03 15.08
CA GLU A 168 11.96 -2.65 16.26
C GLU A 168 10.52 -2.26 15.88
N SER A 169 10.34 -1.55 14.77
CA SER A 169 9.01 -1.24 14.25
C SER A 169 8.22 -2.51 13.90
N ALA A 170 8.88 -3.50 13.28
CA ALA A 170 8.26 -4.77 12.94
C ALA A 170 7.83 -5.58 14.16
N LYS A 171 8.64 -5.57 15.25
CA LYS A 171 8.27 -6.20 16.53
C LYS A 171 7.02 -5.56 17.12
N LEU A 172 7.02 -4.23 17.23
CA LEU A 172 5.87 -3.48 17.76
C LEU A 172 4.61 -3.74 16.93
N MET A 173 4.70 -3.64 15.60
CA MET A 173 3.56 -3.90 14.73
C MET A 173 3.01 -5.31 14.90
N LYS A 174 3.89 -6.30 15.09
CA LYS A 174 3.47 -7.68 15.38
C LYS A 174 2.71 -7.80 16.70
N GLU A 175 3.11 -7.08 17.76
CA GLU A 175 2.43 -7.06 19.06
C GLU A 175 1.00 -6.51 18.96
N TYR A 176 0.79 -5.50 18.10
CA TYR A 176 -0.52 -4.91 17.84
C TYR A 176 -1.28 -5.57 16.67
N ASN A 177 -0.73 -6.66 16.11
CA ASN A 177 -1.30 -7.34 14.94
C ASN A 177 -1.50 -6.40 13.73
N VAL A 178 -0.56 -5.47 13.51
CA VAL A 178 -0.48 -4.58 12.35
C VAL A 178 0.49 -5.18 11.34
N GLN A 179 0.04 -5.40 10.12
CA GLN A 179 0.90 -5.93 9.04
C GLN A 179 1.87 -4.85 8.56
N ILE A 180 3.17 -5.15 8.59
CA ILE A 180 4.17 -4.33 7.90
C ILE A 180 4.05 -4.54 6.39
N GLU A 181 4.06 -3.46 5.62
CA GLU A 181 4.17 -3.45 4.16
C GLU A 181 5.36 -2.59 3.76
N SER A 182 6.13 -3.04 2.78
CA SER A 182 7.34 -2.32 2.34
C SER A 182 7.04 -1.38 1.18
N TRP A 183 7.37 -0.09 1.33
CA TRP A 183 7.66 0.71 0.15
C TRP A 183 9.17 0.71 -0.11
N ALA A 184 9.57 0.92 -1.38
CA ALA A 184 10.95 0.82 -1.87
C ALA A 184 11.70 -0.47 -1.45
N PRO A 185 11.14 -1.69 -1.63
CA PRO A 185 11.79 -2.94 -1.21
C PRO A 185 13.16 -3.16 -1.89
N PHE A 186 13.41 -2.47 -3.00
CA PHE A 186 14.69 -2.45 -3.72
C PHE A 186 15.52 -1.19 -3.44
N ALA A 187 15.27 -0.46 -2.34
CA ALA A 187 15.97 0.79 -1.98
C ALA A 187 15.98 1.81 -3.13
N GLU A 188 14.95 1.85 -3.99
CA GLU A 188 14.88 2.65 -5.24
C GLU A 188 16.10 2.44 -6.16
N GLY A 189 16.73 1.27 -6.13
CA GLY A 189 17.95 0.96 -6.89
C GLY A 189 19.23 1.59 -6.34
N ARG A 190 19.14 2.27 -5.18
CA ARG A 190 20.30 2.95 -4.56
C ARG A 190 21.27 1.96 -3.91
N ASN A 191 22.46 2.46 -3.54
CA ASN A 191 23.50 1.72 -2.81
C ASN A 191 23.93 0.42 -3.49
N ASN A 192 23.86 0.37 -4.82
CA ASN A 192 24.22 -0.81 -5.62
C ASN A 192 23.54 -2.10 -5.13
N ILE A 193 22.28 -2.01 -4.68
CA ILE A 193 21.57 -3.13 -4.04
C ILE A 193 21.63 -4.41 -4.88
N PHE A 194 21.49 -4.31 -6.20
CA PHE A 194 21.53 -5.47 -7.10
C PHE A 194 22.92 -6.05 -7.34
N GLN A 195 23.98 -5.37 -6.85
CA GLN A 195 25.38 -5.81 -6.93
C GLN A 195 25.97 -6.04 -5.53
N ASN A 196 25.14 -5.96 -4.48
CA ASN A 196 25.60 -6.22 -3.12
C ASN A 196 26.09 -7.67 -2.99
N GLU A 197 27.31 -7.86 -2.55
CA GLU A 197 27.97 -9.18 -2.52
C GLU A 197 27.22 -10.22 -1.70
N VAL A 198 26.61 -9.81 -0.57
CA VAL A 198 25.81 -10.71 0.27
C VAL A 198 24.57 -11.17 -0.46
N LEU A 199 23.82 -10.22 -1.08
CA LEU A 199 22.62 -10.54 -1.84
C LEU A 199 22.92 -11.38 -3.09
N VAL A 200 24.02 -11.09 -3.79
CA VAL A 200 24.49 -11.88 -4.93
C VAL A 200 24.84 -13.32 -4.48
N SER A 201 25.54 -13.47 -3.38
CA SER A 201 25.89 -14.79 -2.82
C SER A 201 24.64 -15.62 -2.49
N ILE A 202 23.63 -15.00 -1.87
CA ILE A 202 22.36 -15.66 -1.56
C ILE A 202 21.63 -16.04 -2.86
N ALA A 203 21.56 -15.12 -3.81
CA ALA A 203 20.92 -15.33 -5.10
C ALA A 203 21.54 -16.54 -5.83
N GLN A 204 22.86 -16.61 -5.91
CA GLN A 204 23.61 -17.73 -6.50
C GLN A 204 23.30 -19.05 -5.78
N LYS A 205 23.34 -19.05 -4.43
CA LYS A 205 23.05 -20.25 -3.63
C LYS A 205 21.68 -20.86 -3.94
N TYR A 206 20.69 -20.02 -4.19
CA TYR A 206 19.30 -20.47 -4.43
C TYR A 206 18.89 -20.45 -5.90
N ASN A 207 19.82 -20.19 -6.83
CA ASN A 207 19.56 -20.02 -8.27
C ASN A 207 18.43 -19.02 -8.55
N LYS A 208 18.54 -17.84 -7.93
CA LYS A 208 17.59 -16.73 -8.02
C LYS A 208 18.31 -15.47 -8.50
N SER A 209 17.56 -14.48 -8.98
CA SER A 209 18.09 -13.13 -9.15
C SER A 209 18.18 -12.41 -7.80
N VAL A 210 19.01 -11.36 -7.71
CA VAL A 210 19.07 -10.52 -6.50
C VAL A 210 17.70 -9.91 -6.16
N ALA A 211 16.90 -9.56 -7.18
CA ALA A 211 15.55 -9.04 -6.97
C ALA A 211 14.55 -10.09 -6.43
N GLN A 212 14.89 -11.38 -6.51
CA GLN A 212 14.06 -12.46 -5.98
C GLN A 212 14.49 -12.89 -4.56
N VAL A 213 15.63 -12.36 -4.07
CA VAL A 213 16.13 -12.57 -2.70
C VAL A 213 15.45 -11.62 -1.73
#